data_96a23674858fabf324d792d86ad5c135
#
_entry.id   96a23674858fabf324d792d86ad5c135
#
_cell.length_a   1.000
_cell.length_b   1.000
_cell.length_c   1.000
_cell.angle_alpha   90.00
_cell.angle_beta   90.00
_cell.angle_gamma   90.00
#
_symmetry.space_group_name_H-M   'P 1'
#
loop_
_entity.id
_entity.type
_entity.pdbx_description
1 polymer ?
#
loop_
_entity_poly.entity_id
_entity_poly.type
_entity_poly.pdbx_seq_one_letter_code
_entity_poly.pdbx_strand_id
1 'polypeptide(L)'
;MKKFMDENFILTNSTAETLYHEYSEKMPIIDYHCHINPKEILDNKKFKNITEVWLYGDHYKWRQMRTFGIDEKYITGDSSDYEKFLAWAKTVSHAIGNPLYHWTHLELKRYFGIEEVLNEKTAPSIWEKCNEMLQQDEF
;
A
#
# COMPACT_ATOMS: atom_id res chain seq x y z
N MET A 1 -4.20 21.90 -11.68
CA MET A 1 -4.20 20.47 -12.10
C MET A 1 -4.55 19.64 -10.88
N LYS A 2 -5.50 18.71 -10.99
CA LYS A 2 -5.90 17.81 -9.90
C LYS A 2 -4.70 16.94 -9.49
N LYS A 3 -4.45 16.82 -8.18
CA LYS A 3 -3.38 15.94 -7.67
C LYS A 3 -3.79 14.47 -7.88
N PHE A 4 -2.82 13.56 -7.96
CA PHE A 4 -3.09 12.13 -8.16
C PHE A 4 -3.96 11.53 -7.06
N MET A 5 -3.64 11.78 -5.79
CA MET A 5 -4.38 11.30 -4.63
C MET A 5 -4.98 12.47 -3.86
N ASP A 6 -5.94 13.21 -4.45
CA ASP A 6 -6.69 14.25 -3.74
C ASP A 6 -7.92 13.68 -3.02
N GLU A 7 -8.66 14.55 -2.33
CA GLU A 7 -9.89 14.20 -1.59
C GLU A 7 -10.98 13.57 -2.50
N ASN A 8 -10.96 13.94 -3.79
CA ASN A 8 -11.90 13.48 -4.81
C ASN A 8 -11.28 12.43 -5.74
N PHE A 9 -10.29 11.66 -5.25
CA PHE A 9 -9.71 10.57 -6.02
C PHE A 9 -10.82 9.60 -6.46
N ILE A 10 -10.84 9.27 -7.77
CA ILE A 10 -11.89 8.48 -8.45
C ILE A 10 -13.30 9.05 -8.43
N LEU A 11 -13.58 10.13 -7.74
CA LEU A 11 -14.86 10.84 -7.83
C LEU A 11 -14.86 11.70 -9.11
N THR A 12 -15.66 11.30 -10.09
CA THR A 12 -15.57 11.85 -11.45
C THR A 12 -16.54 12.99 -11.76
N ASN A 13 -17.49 13.27 -10.85
CA ASN A 13 -18.48 14.35 -11.01
C ASN A 13 -19.02 14.80 -9.65
N SER A 14 -19.70 15.93 -9.64
CA SER A 14 -20.24 16.54 -8.41
C SER A 14 -21.25 15.67 -7.68
N THR A 15 -22.01 14.85 -8.37
CA THR A 15 -22.94 13.90 -7.73
C THR A 15 -22.17 12.84 -6.94
N ALA A 16 -21.10 12.28 -7.50
CA ALA A 16 -20.24 11.32 -6.81
C ALA A 16 -19.55 11.96 -5.59
N GLU A 17 -19.08 13.21 -5.73
CA GLU A 17 -18.48 13.97 -4.63
C GLU A 17 -19.50 14.18 -3.49
N THR A 18 -20.71 14.65 -3.81
CA THR A 18 -21.78 14.82 -2.82
C THR A 18 -22.15 13.52 -2.13
N LEU A 19 -22.39 12.44 -2.89
CA LEU A 19 -22.75 11.13 -2.32
C LEU A 19 -21.66 10.57 -1.42
N TYR A 20 -20.41 10.77 -1.75
CA TYR A 20 -19.29 10.31 -0.94
C TYR A 20 -19.17 11.16 0.33
N HIS A 21 -18.92 12.47 0.20
CA HIS A 21 -18.56 13.32 1.34
C HIS A 21 -19.71 13.58 2.31
N GLU A 22 -20.96 13.69 1.80
CA GLU A 22 -22.10 13.98 2.66
C GLU A 22 -22.73 12.72 3.27
N TYR A 23 -22.62 11.55 2.61
CA TYR A 23 -23.31 10.34 3.05
C TYR A 23 -22.39 9.17 3.34
N SER A 24 -21.48 8.77 2.42
CA SER A 24 -20.76 7.51 2.53
C SER A 24 -19.50 7.57 3.42
N GLU A 25 -18.77 8.68 3.40
CA GLU A 25 -17.46 8.81 4.05
C GLU A 25 -17.49 8.52 5.55
N LYS A 26 -18.61 8.87 6.20
CA LYS A 26 -18.81 8.71 7.64
C LYS A 26 -19.56 7.44 8.04
N MET A 27 -19.95 6.62 7.07
CA MET A 27 -20.64 5.36 7.36
C MET A 27 -19.68 4.33 7.93
N PRO A 28 -20.14 3.50 8.89
CA PRO A 28 -19.31 2.42 9.41
C PRO A 28 -18.99 1.41 8.30
N ILE A 29 -17.72 0.97 8.27
CA ILE A 29 -17.26 -0.05 7.33
C ILE A 29 -17.50 -1.43 7.95
N ILE A 30 -18.18 -2.31 7.22
CA ILE A 30 -18.30 -3.73 7.57
C ILE A 30 -17.43 -4.52 6.60
N ASP A 31 -16.24 -4.86 7.04
CA ASP A 31 -15.29 -5.65 6.26
C ASP A 31 -15.53 -7.15 6.51
N TYR A 32 -16.24 -7.78 5.61
CA TYR A 32 -16.57 -9.22 5.69
C TYR A 32 -15.53 -10.12 4.99
N HIS A 33 -14.56 -9.54 4.30
CA HIS A 33 -13.51 -10.26 3.61
C HIS A 33 -12.22 -9.43 3.56
N CYS A 34 -11.21 -9.86 4.26
CA CYS A 34 -9.87 -9.27 4.21
C CYS A 34 -8.78 -10.35 4.20
N HIS A 35 -7.55 -9.94 3.88
CA HIS A 35 -6.38 -10.83 3.87
C HIS A 35 -5.49 -10.63 5.11
N ILE A 36 -5.93 -9.85 6.07
CA ILE A 36 -5.24 -9.67 7.35
C ILE A 36 -5.62 -10.81 8.29
N ASN A 37 -4.64 -11.42 8.92
CA ASN A 37 -4.89 -12.44 9.93
C ASN A 37 -5.55 -11.80 11.17
N PRO A 38 -6.78 -12.21 11.55
CA PRO A 38 -7.46 -11.64 12.73
C PRO A 38 -6.67 -11.74 14.02
N LYS A 39 -5.81 -12.77 14.14
CA LYS A 39 -4.93 -12.92 15.30
C LYS A 39 -3.89 -11.80 15.39
N GLU A 40 -3.38 -11.31 14.27
CA GLU A 40 -2.43 -10.20 14.26
C GLU A 40 -3.06 -8.90 14.78
N ILE A 41 -4.35 -8.69 14.46
CA ILE A 41 -5.13 -7.57 15.01
C ILE A 41 -5.34 -7.73 16.52
N LEU A 42 -5.75 -8.93 16.96
CA LEU A 42 -5.99 -9.23 18.37
C LEU A 42 -4.73 -9.06 19.21
N ASP A 43 -3.60 -9.53 18.71
CA ASP A 43 -2.31 -9.50 19.39
C ASP A 43 -1.62 -8.11 19.30
N ASN A 44 -2.22 -7.15 18.59
CA ASN A 44 -1.62 -5.85 18.25
C ASN A 44 -0.19 -6.00 17.72
N LYS A 45 -0.04 -6.86 16.70
CA LYS A 45 1.27 -7.25 16.15
C LYS A 45 2.05 -6.03 15.69
N LYS A 46 3.27 -5.89 16.16
CA LYS A 46 4.25 -4.94 15.63
C LYS A 46 4.97 -5.54 14.42
N PHE A 47 5.01 -4.82 13.33
CA PHE A 47 5.69 -5.23 12.10
C PHE A 47 7.13 -4.71 12.08
N LYS A 48 8.06 -5.52 11.58
CA LYS A 48 9.47 -5.15 11.50
C LYS A 48 9.72 -4.01 10.51
N ASN A 49 9.00 -4.05 9.40
CA ASN A 49 9.18 -3.12 8.29
C ASN A 49 7.99 -3.20 7.32
N ILE A 50 7.95 -2.28 6.37
CA ILE A 50 6.87 -2.19 5.38
C ILE A 50 6.80 -3.40 4.44
N THR A 51 7.88 -4.14 4.22
CA THR A 51 7.87 -5.38 3.43
C THR A 51 7.07 -6.47 4.13
N GLU A 52 7.23 -6.62 5.44
CA GLU A 52 6.43 -7.57 6.22
C GLU A 52 4.94 -7.23 6.12
N VAL A 53 4.59 -5.95 6.23
CA VAL A 53 3.20 -5.49 6.07
C VAL A 53 2.64 -5.81 4.69
N TRP A 54 3.41 -5.52 3.64
CA TRP A 54 2.89 -5.54 2.28
C TRP A 54 3.06 -6.85 1.54
N LEU A 55 4.13 -7.61 1.83
CA LEU A 55 4.53 -8.73 0.99
C LEU A 55 4.48 -10.09 1.68
N TYR A 56 4.41 -10.15 3.00
CA TYR A 56 4.51 -11.46 3.67
C TYR A 56 3.24 -12.32 3.57
N GLY A 57 2.10 -11.75 3.24
CA GLY A 57 0.84 -12.48 3.10
C GLY A 57 0.04 -12.16 1.84
N ASP A 58 0.45 -11.15 1.07
CA ASP A 58 -0.34 -10.66 -0.07
C ASP A 58 0.02 -11.35 -1.39
N HIS A 59 -0.66 -12.44 -1.67
CA HIS A 59 -0.48 -13.20 -2.90
C HIS A 59 -0.92 -12.45 -4.17
N TYR A 60 -1.66 -11.34 -4.08
CA TYR A 60 -1.98 -10.48 -5.22
C TYR A 60 -0.76 -9.68 -5.64
N LYS A 61 -0.01 -9.11 -4.67
CA LYS A 61 1.26 -8.44 -4.95
C LYS A 61 2.29 -9.41 -5.52
N TRP A 62 2.41 -10.63 -4.98
CA TRP A 62 3.28 -11.69 -5.54
C TRP A 62 2.94 -12.01 -6.98
N ARG A 63 1.66 -12.14 -7.31
CA ARG A 63 1.20 -12.40 -8.68
C ARG A 63 1.58 -11.25 -9.61
N GLN A 64 1.38 -10.01 -9.18
CA GLN A 64 1.77 -8.84 -9.96
C GLN A 64 3.27 -8.79 -10.22
N MET A 65 4.10 -9.08 -9.20
CA MET A 65 5.55 -9.14 -9.34
C MET A 65 5.99 -10.25 -10.31
N ARG A 66 5.40 -11.43 -10.25
CA ARG A 66 5.65 -12.52 -11.20
C ARG A 66 5.25 -12.15 -12.62
N THR A 67 4.09 -11.53 -12.79
CA THR A 67 3.61 -11.04 -14.10
C THR A 67 4.56 -10.02 -14.69
N PHE A 68 5.17 -9.19 -13.86
CA PHE A 68 6.17 -8.21 -14.28
C PHE A 68 7.55 -8.84 -14.57
N GLY A 69 7.76 -10.10 -14.20
CA GLY A 69 9.01 -10.83 -14.46
C GLY A 69 10.06 -10.71 -13.35
N ILE A 70 9.64 -10.40 -12.13
CA ILE A 70 10.54 -10.40 -10.96
C ILE A 70 10.92 -11.84 -10.61
N ASP A 71 12.21 -12.07 -10.36
CA ASP A 71 12.75 -13.34 -9.89
C ASP A 71 12.15 -13.71 -8.53
N GLU A 72 11.78 -15.00 -8.36
CA GLU A 72 11.10 -15.49 -7.16
C GLU A 72 11.87 -15.24 -5.85
N LYS A 73 13.20 -15.13 -5.91
CA LYS A 73 14.02 -14.79 -4.74
C LYS A 73 13.64 -13.45 -4.10
N TYR A 74 13.15 -12.50 -4.91
CA TYR A 74 12.68 -11.17 -4.45
C TYR A 74 11.18 -11.14 -4.12
N ILE A 75 10.49 -12.24 -4.22
CA ILE A 75 9.05 -12.34 -3.92
C ILE A 75 8.85 -13.13 -2.63
N THR A 76 8.99 -14.44 -2.70
CA THR A 76 8.83 -15.36 -1.55
C THR A 76 10.14 -16.03 -1.13
N GLY A 77 11.23 -15.83 -1.89
CA GLY A 77 12.53 -16.42 -1.61
C GLY A 77 13.31 -15.70 -0.50
N ASP A 78 14.62 -15.84 -0.52
CA ASP A 78 15.55 -15.52 0.57
C ASP A 78 16.23 -14.14 0.49
N SER A 79 15.87 -13.33 -0.51
CA SER A 79 16.35 -11.93 -0.56
C SER A 79 15.93 -11.15 0.68
N SER A 80 16.70 -10.12 1.03
CA SER A 80 16.37 -9.24 2.14
C SER A 80 15.04 -8.51 1.95
N ASP A 81 14.42 -8.09 3.04
CA ASP A 81 13.16 -7.33 3.00
C ASP A 81 13.29 -6.04 2.20
N TYR A 82 14.44 -5.38 2.28
CA TYR A 82 14.71 -4.19 1.49
C TYR A 82 14.77 -4.47 -0.01
N GLU A 83 15.43 -5.54 -0.43
CA GLU A 83 15.49 -5.93 -1.85
C GLU A 83 14.09 -6.30 -2.38
N LYS A 84 13.29 -7.00 -1.58
CA LYS A 84 11.89 -7.29 -1.91
C LYS A 84 11.06 -6.02 -2.06
N PHE A 85 11.25 -5.05 -1.17
CA PHE A 85 10.59 -3.75 -1.26
C PHE A 85 10.99 -3.00 -2.55
N LEU A 86 12.27 -2.97 -2.88
CA LEU A 86 12.74 -2.34 -4.13
C LEU A 86 12.13 -3.03 -5.37
N ALA A 87 12.04 -4.36 -5.36
CA ALA A 87 11.41 -5.11 -6.44
C ALA A 87 9.90 -4.79 -6.55
N TRP A 88 9.21 -4.60 -5.41
CA TRP A 88 7.83 -4.11 -5.41
C TRP A 88 7.72 -2.68 -5.94
N ALA A 89 8.56 -1.77 -5.50
CA ALA A 89 8.57 -0.38 -5.98
C ALA A 89 8.76 -0.30 -7.50
N LYS A 90 9.65 -1.09 -8.04
CA LYS A 90 9.84 -1.25 -9.48
C LYS A 90 8.58 -1.78 -10.16
N THR A 91 7.98 -2.83 -9.62
CA THR A 91 6.77 -3.46 -10.17
C THR A 91 5.60 -2.50 -10.19
N VAL A 92 5.30 -1.87 -9.04
CA VAL A 92 4.12 -1.00 -8.91
C VAL A 92 4.22 0.24 -9.79
N SER A 93 5.41 0.78 -10.01
CA SER A 93 5.61 1.95 -10.88
C SER A 93 5.18 1.71 -12.34
N HIS A 94 5.12 0.46 -12.78
CA HIS A 94 4.65 0.04 -14.10
C HIS A 94 3.19 -0.44 -14.11
N ALA A 95 2.54 -0.44 -12.96
CA ALA A 95 1.17 -0.97 -12.81
C ALA A 95 0.10 0.14 -12.82
N ILE A 96 0.35 1.26 -13.52
CA ILE A 96 -0.62 2.38 -13.64
C ILE A 96 -1.94 1.86 -14.20
N GLY A 97 -3.04 2.19 -13.52
CA GLY A 97 -4.38 1.70 -13.86
C GLY A 97 -4.76 0.36 -13.20
N ASN A 98 -3.84 -0.34 -12.58
CA ASN A 98 -4.13 -1.49 -11.74
C ASN A 98 -4.55 -1.03 -10.33
N PRO A 99 -5.55 -1.66 -9.69
CA PRO A 99 -5.93 -1.32 -8.30
C PRO A 99 -4.77 -1.34 -7.31
N LEU A 100 -3.81 -2.26 -7.43
CA LEU A 100 -2.63 -2.31 -6.55
C LEU A 100 -1.77 -1.04 -6.61
N TYR A 101 -1.71 -0.37 -7.77
CA TYR A 101 -1.07 0.93 -7.90
C TYR A 101 -1.78 1.98 -7.05
N HIS A 102 -3.11 2.03 -7.14
CA HIS A 102 -3.93 2.98 -6.40
C HIS A 102 -3.87 2.70 -4.89
N TRP A 103 -4.03 1.46 -4.48
CA TRP A 103 -4.03 1.06 -3.07
C TRP A 103 -2.69 1.32 -2.41
N THR A 104 -1.58 0.97 -3.04
CA THR A 104 -0.24 1.26 -2.51
C THR A 104 -0.07 2.75 -2.21
N HIS A 105 -0.45 3.62 -3.13
CA HIS A 105 -0.32 5.08 -2.93
C HIS A 105 -1.35 5.64 -1.96
N LEU A 106 -2.54 5.04 -1.88
CA LEU A 106 -3.54 5.42 -0.90
C LEU A 106 -3.11 5.06 0.53
N GLU A 107 -2.51 3.89 0.71
CA GLU A 107 -1.92 3.46 1.98
C GLU A 107 -0.77 4.39 2.39
N LEU A 108 0.15 4.69 1.48
CA LEU A 108 1.24 5.65 1.73
C LEU A 108 0.72 7.01 2.17
N LYS A 109 -0.31 7.53 1.52
CA LYS A 109 -0.90 8.81 1.89
C LYS A 109 -1.62 8.76 3.24
N ARG A 110 -2.51 7.77 3.44
CA ARG A 110 -3.40 7.73 4.61
C ARG A 110 -2.68 7.39 5.90
N TYR A 111 -1.78 6.43 5.85
CA TYR A 111 -1.12 5.91 7.06
C TYR A 111 0.27 6.52 7.29
N PHE A 112 0.99 6.85 6.23
CA PHE A 112 2.36 7.35 6.35
C PHE A 112 2.53 8.83 5.97
N GLY A 113 1.46 9.51 5.55
CA GLY A 113 1.51 10.91 5.12
C GLY A 113 2.46 11.15 3.93
N ILE A 114 2.63 10.15 3.06
CA ILE A 114 3.53 10.20 1.91
C ILE A 114 2.70 10.44 0.65
N GLU A 115 2.88 11.59 0.00
CA GLU A 115 2.22 11.93 -1.27
C GLU A 115 3.09 11.63 -2.50
N GLU A 116 4.35 11.25 -2.30
CA GLU A 116 5.26 10.89 -3.38
C GLU A 116 4.87 9.55 -4.00
N VAL A 117 5.00 9.48 -5.34
CA VAL A 117 4.77 8.24 -6.08
C VAL A 117 5.91 7.27 -5.82
N LEU A 118 5.58 6.04 -5.44
CA LEU A 118 6.55 4.97 -5.23
C LEU A 118 7.13 4.49 -6.57
N ASN A 119 8.44 4.59 -6.68
CA ASN A 119 9.23 4.11 -7.81
C ASN A 119 10.67 3.84 -7.36
N GLU A 120 11.54 3.38 -8.26
CA GLU A 120 12.93 3.04 -7.92
C GLU A 120 13.74 4.22 -7.33
N LYS A 121 13.38 5.48 -7.64
CA LYS A 121 14.09 6.67 -7.13
C LYS A 121 13.62 7.07 -5.73
N THR A 122 12.32 6.96 -5.47
CA THR A 122 11.71 7.36 -4.21
C THR A 122 11.69 6.24 -3.18
N ALA A 123 11.86 4.99 -3.61
CA ALA A 123 11.80 3.82 -2.75
C ALA A 123 12.72 3.90 -1.52
N PRO A 124 13.99 4.32 -1.59
CA PRO A 124 14.84 4.39 -0.40
C PRO A 124 14.28 5.30 0.69
N SER A 125 13.87 6.51 0.35
CA SER A 125 13.32 7.48 1.31
C SER A 125 11.96 7.04 1.88
N ILE A 126 11.12 6.42 1.05
CA ILE A 126 9.83 5.86 1.49
C ILE A 126 10.05 4.69 2.44
N TRP A 127 11.00 3.80 2.15
CA TRP A 127 11.39 2.71 3.04
C TRP A 127 11.78 3.20 4.43
N GLU A 128 12.68 4.16 4.50
CA GLU A 128 13.14 4.74 5.77
C GLU A 128 11.98 5.33 6.56
N LYS A 129 11.19 6.20 5.92
CA LYS A 129 10.06 6.88 6.58
C LYS A 129 8.99 5.92 7.07
N CYS A 130 8.58 4.94 6.25
CA CYS A 130 7.60 3.95 6.66
C CYS A 130 8.10 3.12 7.85
N ASN A 131 9.34 2.69 7.82
CA ASN A 131 9.88 1.86 8.88
C ASN A 131 10.12 2.64 10.19
N GLU A 132 10.49 3.91 10.11
CA GLU A 132 10.56 4.79 11.28
C GLU A 132 9.18 4.91 11.95
N MET A 133 8.13 5.11 11.17
CA MET A 133 6.77 5.22 11.70
C MET A 133 6.26 3.89 12.28
N LEU A 134 6.52 2.76 11.63
CA LEU A 134 6.13 1.43 12.12
C LEU A 134 6.77 1.03 13.46
N GLN A 135 7.84 1.70 13.87
CA GLN A 135 8.48 1.47 15.18
C GLN A 135 7.89 2.33 16.29
N GLN A 136 7.02 3.28 15.98
CA GLN A 136 6.36 4.12 16.99
C GLN A 136 5.24 3.36 17.70
N ASP A 137 5.07 3.61 19.00
CA ASP A 137 4.06 2.90 19.79
C ASP A 137 2.60 3.26 19.42
N GLU A 138 2.41 4.43 18.83
CA GLU A 138 1.10 4.94 18.44
C GLU A 138 0.69 4.62 16.99
N PHE A 139 1.53 3.91 16.23
CA PHE A 139 1.27 3.58 14.83
C PHE A 139 0.42 2.32 14.68
#